data_9640d2afdd230356dcdb5234f70ff94c
#
_entry.id   9640d2afdd230356dcdb5234f70ff94c
#
_cell.length_a   1.000
_cell.length_b   1.000
_cell.length_c   1.000
_cell.angle_alpha   90.00
_cell.angle_beta   90.00
_cell.angle_gamma   90.00
#
_symmetry.space_group_name_H-M   'P 1'
#
loop_
_entity.id
_entity.type
_entity.pdbx_description
1 polymer ?
#
loop_
_entity_poly.entity_id
_entity_poly.type
_entity_poly.pdbx_seq_one_letter_code
_entity_poly.pdbx_strand_id
1 'polypeptide(L)'
;LKAPGHERFFQSPMLEATFGGGEANVAISLANYGMDAEFLTVLPKNDIAECCIRELRYFGVDTKKIVRSEGRMGIYYLEGGANQLPSKVVYDRAYSSIALAKPGDIDWDKAFEGVDWFHITGITPAISESAMELSLEAVKEAKKRNITVSCDLNYRKNLWKYGKKASEVMRELAKYVDVAIANEEDVQKSLEITVDVNVESGELDRKKYKALGNKVLESYPNMKCIAITLRESHSADWNGWAACLND
;
A
#
# COMPACT_ATOMS: atom_id res chain seq x y z
N LEU A 1 11.36 6.24 -10.58
CA LEU A 1 12.60 6.35 -11.37
C LEU A 1 13.61 5.34 -10.85
N LYS A 2 14.22 4.56 -11.72
CA LYS A 2 15.12 3.46 -11.36
C LYS A 2 16.46 3.63 -12.09
N ALA A 3 17.58 3.40 -11.38
CA ALA A 3 18.87 3.25 -12.06
C ALA A 3 18.86 1.96 -12.91
N PRO A 4 19.45 1.97 -14.11
CA PRO A 4 19.47 0.80 -15.00
C PRO A 4 20.21 -0.39 -14.37
N GLY A 5 19.70 -1.59 -14.60
CA GLY A 5 20.32 -2.82 -14.10
C GLY A 5 20.59 -2.79 -12.59
N HIS A 6 21.86 -2.94 -12.21
CA HIS A 6 22.37 -2.89 -10.83
C HIS A 6 23.23 -1.65 -10.55
N GLU A 7 23.19 -0.63 -11.41
CA GLU A 7 23.94 0.61 -11.20
C GLU A 7 23.44 1.35 -9.97
N ARG A 8 24.37 2.05 -9.31
CA ARG A 8 24.03 2.95 -8.19
C ARG A 8 23.74 4.35 -8.75
N PHE A 9 23.01 5.18 -8.01
CA PHE A 9 22.67 6.54 -8.44
C PHE A 9 23.86 7.39 -8.87
N PHE A 10 25.02 7.21 -8.20
CA PHE A 10 26.24 7.92 -8.53
C PHE A 10 27.02 7.36 -9.74
N GLN A 11 26.60 6.23 -10.28
CA GLN A 11 27.23 5.57 -11.42
C GLN A 11 26.46 5.78 -12.71
N SER A 12 25.13 5.95 -12.60
CA SER A 12 24.26 6.08 -13.76
C SER A 12 24.01 7.55 -14.11
N PRO A 13 24.26 7.97 -15.37
CA PRO A 13 23.85 9.28 -15.86
C PRO A 13 22.37 9.34 -16.25
N MET A 14 21.65 8.23 -16.22
CA MET A 14 20.24 8.10 -16.64
C MET A 14 19.41 7.41 -15.57
N LEU A 15 18.12 7.70 -15.59
CA LEU A 15 17.12 6.99 -14.79
C LEU A 15 15.97 6.52 -15.70
N GLU A 16 15.61 5.26 -15.61
CA GLU A 16 14.44 4.69 -16.27
C GLU A 16 13.16 5.17 -15.57
N ALA A 17 12.22 5.66 -16.33
CA ALA A 17 10.89 6.03 -15.82
C ALA A 17 9.93 4.84 -15.94
N THR A 18 9.35 4.44 -14.82
CA THR A 18 8.26 3.47 -14.74
C THR A 18 7.21 3.98 -13.76
N PHE A 19 5.97 3.55 -13.93
CA PHE A 19 4.90 3.87 -13.00
C PHE A 19 4.62 2.67 -12.10
N GLY A 20 4.30 2.93 -10.84
CA GLY A 20 4.02 1.89 -9.86
C GLY A 20 3.46 2.50 -8.57
N GLY A 21 3.16 1.67 -7.64
CA GLY A 21 2.58 2.00 -6.34
C GLY A 21 1.84 0.78 -5.81
N GLY A 22 1.67 0.67 -4.50
CA GLY A 22 1.02 -0.50 -3.89
C GLY A 22 -0.32 -0.78 -4.54
N GLU A 23 -1.21 0.18 -4.51
CA GLU A 23 -2.57 0.07 -5.03
C GLU A 23 -2.60 -0.05 -6.56
N ALA A 24 -1.75 0.68 -7.29
CA ALA A 24 -1.66 0.60 -8.75
C ALA A 24 -1.19 -0.79 -9.20
N ASN A 25 -0.19 -1.37 -8.52
CA ASN A 25 0.29 -2.71 -8.82
C ASN A 25 -0.78 -3.78 -8.55
N VAL A 26 -1.58 -3.61 -7.50
CA VAL A 26 -2.72 -4.51 -7.21
C VAL A 26 -3.77 -4.39 -8.31
N ALA A 27 -4.14 -3.18 -8.72
CA ALA A 27 -5.10 -2.97 -9.80
C ALA A 27 -4.65 -3.62 -11.12
N ILE A 28 -3.38 -3.45 -11.49
CA ILE A 28 -2.79 -4.09 -12.68
C ILE A 28 -2.82 -5.63 -12.56
N SER A 29 -2.46 -6.18 -11.39
CA SER A 29 -2.51 -7.63 -11.17
C SER A 29 -3.92 -8.18 -11.32
N LEU A 30 -4.91 -7.52 -10.72
CA LEU A 30 -6.32 -7.92 -10.81
C LEU A 30 -6.84 -7.87 -12.26
N ALA A 31 -6.52 -6.80 -13.00
CA ALA A 31 -6.87 -6.69 -14.40
C ALA A 31 -6.24 -7.82 -15.25
N ASN A 32 -4.97 -8.16 -15.01
CA ASN A 32 -4.31 -9.29 -15.67
C ASN A 32 -4.91 -10.67 -15.30
N TYR A 33 -5.56 -10.78 -14.13
CA TYR A 33 -6.33 -11.97 -13.76
C TYR A 33 -7.77 -11.96 -14.30
N GLY A 34 -8.12 -10.96 -15.13
CA GLY A 34 -9.44 -10.85 -15.77
C GLY A 34 -10.53 -10.29 -14.85
N MET A 35 -10.16 -9.61 -13.78
CA MET A 35 -11.10 -8.93 -12.91
C MET A 35 -11.30 -7.48 -13.38
N ASP A 36 -12.50 -6.94 -13.17
CA ASP A 36 -12.77 -5.52 -13.38
C ASP A 36 -12.06 -4.72 -12.29
N ALA A 37 -11.00 -4.01 -12.68
CA ALA A 37 -10.16 -3.22 -11.78
C ALA A 37 -10.18 -1.74 -12.17
N GLU A 38 -10.53 -0.90 -11.21
CA GLU A 38 -10.46 0.55 -11.34
C GLU A 38 -9.37 1.12 -10.44
N PHE A 39 -8.71 2.18 -10.87
CA PHE A 39 -7.73 2.87 -10.04
C PHE A 39 -8.20 4.28 -9.71
N LEU A 40 -8.42 4.53 -8.42
CA LEU A 40 -8.80 5.82 -7.88
C LEU A 40 -7.58 6.50 -7.24
N THR A 41 -7.26 7.70 -7.70
CA THR A 41 -6.17 8.52 -7.15
C THR A 41 -6.36 9.98 -7.57
N VAL A 42 -5.47 10.86 -7.09
CA VAL A 42 -5.41 12.26 -7.51
C VAL A 42 -4.07 12.51 -8.22
N LEU A 43 -4.12 12.94 -9.47
CA LEU A 43 -2.96 13.17 -10.33
C LEU A 43 -2.90 14.63 -10.82
N PRO A 44 -1.70 15.16 -11.14
CA PRO A 44 -1.57 16.49 -11.73
C PRO A 44 -2.09 16.55 -13.16
N LYS A 45 -2.39 17.77 -13.62
CA LYS A 45 -2.83 18.05 -15.01
C LYS A 45 -1.60 18.27 -15.90
N ASN A 46 -0.82 17.22 -16.18
CA ASN A 46 0.36 17.31 -17.03
C ASN A 46 0.62 15.98 -17.80
N ASP A 47 1.54 16.02 -18.74
CA ASP A 47 1.85 14.91 -19.65
C ASP A 47 2.42 13.68 -18.90
N ILE A 48 3.12 13.86 -17.79
CA ILE A 48 3.65 12.74 -16.99
C ILE A 48 2.48 11.94 -16.37
N ALA A 49 1.46 12.62 -15.89
CA ALA A 49 0.26 11.96 -15.40
C ALA A 49 -0.53 11.28 -16.54
N GLU A 50 -0.55 11.86 -17.74
CA GLU A 50 -1.14 11.19 -18.92
C GLU A 50 -0.38 9.91 -19.28
N CYS A 51 0.95 9.91 -19.20
CA CYS A 51 1.74 8.69 -19.37
C CYS A 51 1.38 7.61 -18.36
N CYS A 52 1.21 7.97 -17.09
CA CYS A 52 0.75 7.06 -16.03
C CYS A 52 -0.62 6.46 -16.35
N ILE A 53 -1.59 7.29 -16.74
CA ILE A 53 -2.95 6.86 -17.10
C ILE A 53 -2.92 5.92 -18.31
N ARG A 54 -2.10 6.22 -19.32
CA ARG A 54 -1.95 5.35 -20.49
C ARG A 54 -1.36 3.99 -20.15
N GLU A 55 -0.37 3.95 -19.26
CA GLU A 55 0.23 2.69 -18.81
C GLU A 55 -0.77 1.85 -18.02
N LEU A 56 -1.55 2.43 -17.11
CA LEU A 56 -2.61 1.73 -16.40
C LEU A 56 -3.66 1.14 -17.38
N ARG A 57 -4.09 1.91 -18.37
CA ARG A 57 -5.02 1.45 -19.40
C ARG A 57 -4.44 0.36 -20.30
N TYR A 58 -3.16 0.41 -20.58
CA TYR A 58 -2.47 -0.65 -21.33
C TYR A 58 -2.60 -2.02 -20.66
N PHE A 59 -2.58 -2.04 -19.32
CA PHE A 59 -2.80 -3.25 -18.52
C PHE A 59 -4.28 -3.54 -18.22
N GLY A 60 -5.22 -2.81 -18.81
CA GLY A 60 -6.66 -3.07 -18.66
C GLY A 60 -7.31 -2.43 -17.44
N VAL A 61 -6.62 -1.56 -16.70
CA VAL A 61 -7.19 -0.87 -15.54
C VAL A 61 -8.07 0.31 -15.99
N ASP A 62 -9.29 0.41 -15.44
CA ASP A 62 -10.14 1.59 -15.67
C ASP A 62 -9.61 2.78 -14.87
N THR A 63 -9.50 3.91 -15.54
CA THR A 63 -8.92 5.14 -15.00
C THR A 63 -9.87 6.34 -15.01
N LYS A 64 -11.16 6.09 -15.30
CA LYS A 64 -12.17 7.15 -15.47
C LYS A 64 -12.42 7.94 -14.20
N LYS A 65 -12.21 7.31 -13.04
CA LYS A 65 -12.44 7.91 -11.71
C LYS A 65 -11.22 8.63 -11.15
N ILE A 66 -10.08 8.68 -11.87
CA ILE A 66 -8.90 9.44 -11.46
C ILE A 66 -9.22 10.94 -11.45
N VAL A 67 -9.04 11.55 -10.29
CA VAL A 67 -9.24 13.00 -10.11
C VAL A 67 -8.00 13.76 -10.59
N ARG A 68 -8.21 14.89 -11.25
CA ARG A 68 -7.12 15.75 -11.75
C ARG A 68 -7.08 17.05 -10.94
N SER A 69 -5.95 17.34 -10.31
CA SER A 69 -5.78 18.48 -9.42
C SER A 69 -4.44 19.18 -9.64
N GLU A 70 -4.18 20.22 -8.89
CA GLU A 70 -2.88 20.87 -8.81
C GLU A 70 -1.86 19.95 -8.10
N GLY A 71 -0.59 20.32 -8.17
CA GLY A 71 0.52 19.58 -7.58
C GLY A 71 1.40 18.93 -8.62
N ARG A 72 2.10 17.88 -8.23
CA ARG A 72 3.04 17.14 -9.07
C ARG A 72 2.84 15.62 -8.96
N MET A 73 3.44 14.87 -9.85
CA MET A 73 3.55 13.41 -9.69
C MET A 73 4.48 13.11 -8.50
N GLY A 74 4.03 12.25 -7.59
CA GLY A 74 4.89 11.70 -6.55
C GLY A 74 5.95 10.79 -7.16
N ILE A 75 7.19 10.87 -6.68
CA ILE A 75 8.31 10.11 -7.21
C ILE A 75 8.93 9.28 -6.07
N TYR A 76 9.45 8.13 -6.41
CA TYR A 76 10.49 7.47 -5.65
C TYR A 76 11.63 7.07 -6.58
N TYR A 77 12.84 7.08 -6.06
CA TYR A 77 14.04 6.67 -6.76
C TYR A 77 14.48 5.32 -6.22
N LEU A 78 14.77 4.37 -7.10
CA LEU A 78 15.15 3.01 -6.75
C LEU A 78 16.52 2.66 -7.29
N GLU A 79 17.42 2.26 -6.41
CA GLU A 79 18.60 1.46 -6.76
C GLU A 79 18.25 -0.01 -6.52
N GLY A 80 18.39 -0.84 -7.56
CA GLY A 80 18.21 -2.29 -7.42
C GLY A 80 19.29 -2.88 -6.52
N GLY A 81 18.90 -3.77 -5.62
CA GLY A 81 19.83 -4.55 -4.83
C GLY A 81 20.48 -5.65 -5.68
N ALA A 82 21.64 -6.12 -5.24
CA ALA A 82 22.32 -7.27 -5.81
C ALA A 82 23.13 -7.99 -4.73
N ASN A 83 22.98 -9.30 -4.65
CA ASN A 83 23.69 -10.15 -3.68
C ASN A 83 23.54 -9.62 -2.23
N GLN A 84 24.63 -9.20 -1.58
CA GLN A 84 24.63 -8.67 -0.21
C GLN A 84 24.29 -7.18 -0.11
N LEU A 85 24.19 -6.47 -1.23
CA LEU A 85 23.83 -5.06 -1.25
C LEU A 85 22.31 -4.90 -1.34
N PRO A 86 21.63 -4.37 -0.31
CA PRO A 86 20.19 -4.17 -0.34
C PRO A 86 19.78 -3.09 -1.33
N SER A 87 18.55 -3.17 -1.82
CA SER A 87 17.91 -2.10 -2.58
C SER A 87 17.83 -0.83 -1.72
N LYS A 88 17.96 0.32 -2.38
CA LYS A 88 17.78 1.63 -1.73
C LYS A 88 16.65 2.40 -2.38
N VAL A 89 15.77 2.93 -1.56
CA VAL A 89 14.64 3.76 -2.02
C VAL A 89 14.75 5.15 -1.42
N VAL A 90 14.64 6.17 -2.27
CA VAL A 90 14.53 7.58 -1.86
C VAL A 90 13.14 8.08 -2.27
N TYR A 91 12.34 8.52 -1.28
CA TYR A 91 11.00 9.02 -1.52
C TYR A 91 11.01 10.54 -1.74
N ASP A 92 10.35 10.97 -2.79
CA ASP A 92 10.07 12.37 -3.11
C ASP A 92 8.56 12.52 -3.41
N ARG A 93 7.75 12.56 -2.36
CA ARG A 93 6.28 12.56 -2.43
C ARG A 93 5.64 13.83 -1.88
N ALA A 94 6.42 14.73 -1.28
CA ALA A 94 5.90 16.00 -0.79
C ALA A 94 5.27 16.82 -1.92
N TYR A 95 4.16 17.48 -1.65
CA TYR A 95 3.42 18.30 -2.62
C TYR A 95 2.95 17.54 -3.89
N SER A 96 2.94 16.22 -3.88
CA SER A 96 2.25 15.47 -4.94
C SER A 96 0.74 15.69 -4.84
N SER A 97 0.02 15.58 -5.99
CA SER A 97 -1.42 15.84 -6.01
C SER A 97 -2.18 15.00 -4.98
N ILE A 98 -1.82 13.72 -4.81
CA ILE A 98 -2.42 12.87 -3.78
C ILE A 98 -2.01 13.28 -2.36
N ALA A 99 -0.80 13.83 -2.16
CA ALA A 99 -0.38 14.33 -0.84
C ALA A 99 -1.07 15.64 -0.45
N LEU A 100 -1.56 16.39 -1.42
CA LEU A 100 -2.32 17.64 -1.23
C LEU A 100 -3.83 17.40 -1.18
N ALA A 101 -4.30 16.26 -1.65
CA ALA A 101 -5.72 15.89 -1.67
C ALA A 101 -6.26 15.79 -0.24
N LYS A 102 -7.48 16.25 -0.05
CA LYS A 102 -8.13 16.37 1.26
C LYS A 102 -9.58 15.86 1.22
N PRO A 103 -10.23 15.64 2.35
CA PRO A 103 -11.64 15.32 2.44
C PRO A 103 -12.50 16.27 1.60
N GLY A 104 -13.42 15.69 0.83
CA GLY A 104 -14.31 16.41 -0.09
C GLY A 104 -13.76 16.62 -1.51
N ASP A 105 -12.49 16.34 -1.78
CA ASP A 105 -11.92 16.42 -3.14
C ASP A 105 -12.35 15.26 -4.05
N ILE A 106 -12.88 14.18 -3.48
CA ILE A 106 -13.39 13.02 -4.20
C ILE A 106 -14.91 12.92 -4.03
N ASP A 107 -15.63 12.82 -5.14
CA ASP A 107 -17.06 12.52 -5.18
C ASP A 107 -17.25 11.01 -4.95
N TRP A 108 -17.53 10.62 -3.70
CA TRP A 108 -17.63 9.21 -3.32
C TRP A 108 -18.85 8.49 -3.91
N ASP A 109 -19.89 9.20 -4.30
CA ASP A 109 -21.04 8.58 -4.97
C ASP A 109 -20.62 8.10 -6.37
N LYS A 110 -19.87 8.90 -7.09
CA LYS A 110 -19.30 8.50 -8.38
C LYS A 110 -18.14 7.52 -8.23
N ALA A 111 -17.27 7.73 -7.25
CA ALA A 111 -16.09 6.89 -7.04
C ALA A 111 -16.47 5.45 -6.68
N PHE A 112 -17.54 5.25 -5.96
CA PHE A 112 -18.01 3.94 -5.50
C PHE A 112 -19.22 3.40 -6.26
N GLU A 113 -19.64 4.04 -7.35
CA GLU A 113 -20.69 3.52 -8.22
C GLU A 113 -20.25 2.18 -8.85
N GLY A 114 -21.01 1.11 -8.56
CA GLY A 114 -20.76 -0.23 -9.08
C GLY A 114 -19.55 -0.95 -8.45
N VAL A 115 -19.04 -0.47 -7.32
CA VAL A 115 -17.89 -1.04 -6.62
C VAL A 115 -18.33 -1.96 -5.49
N ASP A 116 -17.85 -3.20 -5.48
CA ASP A 116 -18.08 -4.20 -4.42
C ASP A 116 -16.91 -4.31 -3.45
N TRP A 117 -15.71 -3.95 -3.89
CA TRP A 117 -14.47 -4.09 -3.12
C TRP A 117 -13.57 -2.86 -3.27
N PHE A 118 -13.15 -2.29 -2.16
CA PHE A 118 -12.20 -1.18 -2.09
C PHE A 118 -10.89 -1.64 -1.45
N HIS A 119 -9.77 -1.43 -2.13
CA HIS A 119 -8.44 -1.75 -1.61
C HIS A 119 -7.64 -0.47 -1.38
N ILE A 120 -6.99 -0.37 -0.22
CA ILE A 120 -6.09 0.73 0.14
C ILE A 120 -4.83 0.16 0.82
N THR A 121 -3.75 0.93 0.80
CA THR A 121 -2.54 0.58 1.57
C THR A 121 -2.24 1.62 2.65
N GLY A 122 -1.47 1.25 3.67
CA GLY A 122 -0.95 2.16 4.69
C GLY A 122 0.08 3.17 4.16
N ILE A 123 0.39 3.15 2.87
CA ILE A 123 1.25 4.15 2.22
C ILE A 123 0.54 5.48 2.06
N THR A 124 -0.70 5.48 1.57
CA THR A 124 -1.45 6.71 1.30
C THR A 124 -1.64 7.55 2.57
N PRO A 125 -2.12 7.02 3.71
CA PRO A 125 -2.22 7.80 4.95
C PRO A 125 -0.87 8.20 5.56
N ALA A 126 0.24 7.62 5.11
CA ALA A 126 1.58 7.92 5.63
C ALA A 126 2.26 9.13 4.98
N ILE A 127 1.76 9.64 3.85
CA ILE A 127 2.46 10.66 3.06
C ILE A 127 2.20 12.10 3.52
N SER A 128 1.02 12.39 4.07
CA SER A 128 0.64 13.70 4.60
C SER A 128 -0.57 13.61 5.54
N GLU A 129 -0.83 14.65 6.30
CA GLU A 129 -2.01 14.73 7.17
C GLU A 129 -3.31 14.76 6.35
N SER A 130 -3.37 15.53 5.27
CA SER A 130 -4.56 15.58 4.41
C SER A 130 -4.84 14.26 3.71
N ALA A 131 -3.82 13.55 3.23
CA ALA A 131 -3.97 12.22 2.65
C ALA A 131 -4.41 11.17 3.70
N MET A 132 -3.99 11.32 4.95
CA MET A 132 -4.47 10.51 6.07
C MET A 132 -5.98 10.74 6.30
N GLU A 133 -6.40 12.00 6.39
CA GLU A 133 -7.81 12.34 6.55
C GLU A 133 -8.67 11.83 5.39
N LEU A 134 -8.19 12.01 4.15
CA LEU A 134 -8.84 11.47 2.94
C LEU A 134 -8.93 9.94 2.97
N SER A 135 -7.90 9.25 3.45
CA SER A 135 -7.90 7.78 3.58
C SER A 135 -8.94 7.31 4.60
N LEU A 136 -9.08 8.01 5.72
CA LEU A 136 -10.11 7.72 6.71
C LEU A 136 -11.52 8.03 6.19
N GLU A 137 -11.68 9.09 5.42
CA GLU A 137 -12.93 9.37 4.72
C GLU A 137 -13.29 8.23 3.75
N ALA A 138 -12.34 7.81 2.92
CA ALA A 138 -12.53 6.75 1.93
C ALA A 138 -13.06 5.45 2.54
N VAL A 139 -12.43 4.95 3.60
CA VAL A 139 -12.88 3.69 4.24
C VAL A 139 -14.23 3.85 4.93
N LYS A 140 -14.53 5.02 5.51
CA LYS A 140 -15.85 5.32 6.08
C LYS A 140 -16.94 5.36 5.02
N GLU A 141 -16.69 6.01 3.89
CA GLU A 141 -17.62 6.10 2.77
C GLU A 141 -17.85 4.74 2.09
N ALA A 142 -16.80 3.90 1.99
CA ALA A 142 -16.95 2.52 1.54
C ALA A 142 -17.86 1.71 2.48
N LYS A 143 -17.66 1.79 3.80
CA LYS A 143 -18.49 1.07 4.78
C LYS A 143 -19.93 1.55 4.80
N LYS A 144 -20.22 2.84 4.62
CA LYS A 144 -21.59 3.36 4.48
C LYS A 144 -22.36 2.73 3.32
N ARG A 145 -21.64 2.30 2.28
CA ARG A 145 -22.17 1.67 1.06
C ARG A 145 -22.10 0.14 1.07
N ASN A 146 -21.74 -0.46 2.22
CA ASN A 146 -21.55 -1.91 2.38
C ASN A 146 -20.48 -2.50 1.45
N ILE A 147 -19.51 -1.71 1.01
CA ILE A 147 -18.38 -2.15 0.21
C ILE A 147 -17.39 -2.89 1.12
N THR A 148 -16.87 -4.02 0.65
CA THR A 148 -15.79 -4.74 1.34
C THR A 148 -14.50 -3.92 1.27
N VAL A 149 -13.85 -3.71 2.39
CA VAL A 149 -12.60 -2.95 2.48
C VAL A 149 -11.44 -3.88 2.77
N SER A 150 -10.43 -3.89 1.89
CA SER A 150 -9.14 -4.52 2.19
C SER A 150 -8.03 -3.49 2.36
N CYS A 151 -7.08 -3.79 3.25
CA CYS A 151 -5.94 -2.91 3.50
C CYS A 151 -4.65 -3.72 3.64
N ASP A 152 -3.65 -3.40 2.80
CA ASP A 152 -2.27 -3.77 3.08
C ASP A 152 -1.69 -2.74 4.07
N LEU A 153 -1.33 -3.16 5.29
CA LEU A 153 -0.82 -2.26 6.32
C LEU A 153 0.48 -1.58 5.92
N ASN A 154 1.31 -2.25 5.16
CA ASN A 154 2.42 -1.72 4.36
C ASN A 154 3.25 -0.63 5.06
N TYR A 155 3.67 -0.88 6.30
CA TYR A 155 4.42 0.08 7.08
C TYR A 155 5.73 0.49 6.39
N ARG A 156 5.97 1.79 6.33
CA ARG A 156 7.21 2.35 5.80
C ARG A 156 7.75 3.41 6.76
N LYS A 157 8.78 3.07 7.52
CA LYS A 157 9.42 3.92 8.54
C LYS A 157 9.73 5.34 8.04
N ASN A 158 10.07 5.51 6.77
CA ASN A 158 10.54 6.76 6.20
C ASN A 158 9.42 7.71 5.72
N LEU A 159 8.14 7.33 5.81
CA LEU A 159 7.01 8.13 5.31
C LEU A 159 6.30 8.96 6.41
N TRP A 160 6.13 8.44 7.59
CA TRP A 160 5.40 9.08 8.71
C TRP A 160 6.16 10.30 9.28
N LYS A 161 6.10 11.46 8.55
CA LYS A 161 6.90 12.66 8.87
C LYS A 161 6.07 13.91 9.17
N TYR A 162 4.75 13.79 9.26
CA TYR A 162 3.84 14.92 9.50
C TYR A 162 3.33 14.99 10.96
N GLY A 163 4.03 14.37 11.90
CA GLY A 163 3.75 14.49 13.34
C GLY A 163 2.86 13.39 13.93
N LYS A 164 2.31 12.47 13.11
CA LYS A 164 1.54 11.30 13.57
C LYS A 164 2.38 10.04 13.50
N LYS A 165 2.15 9.11 14.45
CA LYS A 165 2.70 7.76 14.38
C LYS A 165 1.80 6.86 13.52
N ALA A 166 2.39 5.87 12.87
CA ALA A 166 1.63 4.88 12.09
C ALA A 166 0.51 4.23 12.92
N SER A 167 0.80 3.86 14.17
CA SER A 167 -0.17 3.21 15.04
C SER A 167 -1.36 4.09 15.42
N GLU A 168 -1.17 5.40 15.56
CA GLU A 168 -2.27 6.33 15.86
C GLU A 168 -3.29 6.37 14.73
N VAL A 169 -2.82 6.29 13.49
CA VAL A 169 -3.66 6.38 12.28
C VAL A 169 -4.19 5.01 11.87
N MET A 170 -3.32 4.01 11.78
CA MET A 170 -3.69 2.71 11.23
C MET A 170 -4.62 1.92 12.16
N ARG A 171 -4.52 2.11 13.47
CA ARG A 171 -5.48 1.53 14.43
C ARG A 171 -6.89 2.09 14.25
N GLU A 172 -7.02 3.36 13.88
CA GLU A 172 -8.33 3.95 13.56
C GLU A 172 -8.85 3.44 12.22
N LEU A 173 -7.99 3.38 11.19
CA LEU A 173 -8.34 2.89 9.86
C LEU A 173 -8.76 1.41 9.90
N ALA A 174 -8.08 0.57 10.68
CA ALA A 174 -8.35 -0.86 10.80
C ALA A 174 -9.77 -1.18 11.31
N LYS A 175 -10.42 -0.26 12.01
CA LYS A 175 -11.84 -0.42 12.44
C LYS A 175 -12.81 -0.50 11.27
N TYR A 176 -12.40 -0.13 10.07
CA TYR A 176 -13.19 -0.14 8.83
C TYR A 176 -12.74 -1.20 7.83
N VAL A 177 -11.70 -1.98 8.17
CA VAL A 177 -11.12 -2.99 7.30
C VAL A 177 -11.76 -4.36 7.53
N ASP A 178 -12.20 -5.01 6.46
CA ASP A 178 -12.75 -6.38 6.48
C ASP A 178 -11.63 -7.42 6.25
N VAL A 179 -10.64 -7.08 5.44
CA VAL A 179 -9.53 -7.97 5.05
C VAL A 179 -8.20 -7.24 5.20
N ALA A 180 -7.34 -7.69 6.09
CA ALA A 180 -6.00 -7.12 6.24
C ALA A 180 -4.95 -7.96 5.52
N ILE A 181 -3.96 -7.30 4.97
CA ILE A 181 -2.72 -7.89 4.48
C ILE A 181 -1.57 -7.23 5.25
N ALA A 182 -0.63 -8.01 5.76
CA ALA A 182 0.47 -7.48 6.56
C ALA A 182 1.64 -8.46 6.62
N ASN A 183 2.82 -7.97 6.93
CA ASN A 183 3.87 -8.80 7.52
C ASN A 183 3.89 -8.60 9.04
N GLU A 184 4.77 -9.28 9.77
CA GLU A 184 4.87 -9.18 11.22
C GLU A 184 5.22 -7.75 11.68
N GLU A 185 6.18 -7.09 11.01
CA GLU A 185 6.58 -5.71 11.32
C GLU A 185 5.42 -4.74 11.10
N ASP A 186 4.66 -4.92 10.03
CA ASP A 186 3.48 -4.09 9.74
C ASP A 186 2.46 -4.16 10.88
N VAL A 187 2.16 -5.37 11.38
CA VAL A 187 1.24 -5.57 12.51
C VAL A 187 1.77 -4.88 13.77
N GLN A 188 3.05 -5.08 14.09
CA GLN A 188 3.67 -4.46 15.28
C GLN A 188 3.68 -2.94 15.20
N LYS A 189 4.08 -2.36 14.07
CA LYS A 189 4.29 -0.91 13.93
C LYS A 189 3.00 -0.15 13.65
N SER A 190 2.05 -0.78 12.94
CA SER A 190 0.80 -0.13 12.56
C SER A 190 -0.33 -0.39 13.56
N LEU A 191 -0.38 -1.55 14.22
CA LEU A 191 -1.47 -1.91 15.13
C LEU A 191 -1.02 -2.02 16.60
N GLU A 192 0.29 -1.98 16.89
CA GLU A 192 0.88 -2.21 18.22
C GLU A 192 0.50 -3.57 18.82
N ILE A 193 0.35 -4.58 17.96
CA ILE A 193 0.04 -5.96 18.38
C ILE A 193 1.29 -6.80 18.24
N THR A 194 1.68 -7.46 19.33
CA THR A 194 2.81 -8.40 19.40
C THR A 194 2.38 -9.71 20.03
N VAL A 195 3.07 -10.79 19.71
CA VAL A 195 2.92 -12.09 20.36
C VAL A 195 4.27 -12.57 20.86
N ASP A 196 4.33 -12.95 22.14
CA ASP A 196 5.46 -13.63 22.72
C ASP A 196 5.18 -15.14 22.65
N VAL A 197 5.86 -15.83 21.74
CA VAL A 197 5.80 -17.29 21.66
C VAL A 197 7.21 -17.81 21.87
N ASN A 198 7.42 -18.63 22.90
CA ASN A 198 8.68 -19.34 23.13
C ASN A 198 8.89 -20.37 22.04
N VAL A 199 10.10 -20.38 21.46
CA VAL A 199 10.37 -20.90 20.14
C VAL A 199 11.45 -21.96 20.14
N GLU A 200 11.11 -23.15 19.68
CA GLU A 200 12.08 -24.15 19.18
C GLU A 200 11.97 -24.23 17.66
N SER A 201 13.08 -24.27 16.97
CA SER A 201 13.28 -23.95 15.54
C SER A 201 12.31 -24.60 14.52
N GLY A 202 11.91 -23.87 13.50
CA GLY A 202 11.30 -24.33 12.23
C GLY A 202 9.77 -24.49 12.21
N GLU A 203 9.17 -25.26 13.10
CA GLU A 203 7.69 -25.41 13.25
C GLU A 203 7.03 -24.19 13.88
N LEU A 204 7.79 -23.37 14.45
CA LEU A 204 7.54 -22.26 15.30
C LEU A 204 6.94 -21.06 14.61
N ASP A 205 7.43 -20.73 13.42
CA ASP A 205 7.00 -19.55 12.68
C ASP A 205 5.51 -19.65 12.37
N ARG A 206 5.01 -20.81 11.99
CA ARG A 206 3.59 -21.02 11.68
C ARG A 206 2.68 -20.81 12.90
N LYS A 207 3.06 -21.31 14.08
CA LYS A 207 2.27 -21.14 15.32
C LYS A 207 2.27 -19.67 15.75
N LYS A 208 3.43 -19.02 15.66
CA LYS A 208 3.58 -17.59 15.94
C LYS A 208 2.70 -16.74 15.04
N TYR A 209 2.73 -16.98 13.72
CA TYR A 209 1.93 -16.23 12.76
C TYR A 209 0.44 -16.49 12.90
N LYS A 210 0.04 -17.74 13.19
CA LYS A 210 -1.35 -18.06 13.55
C LYS A 210 -1.79 -17.31 14.79
N ALA A 211 -0.98 -17.30 15.85
CA ALA A 211 -1.29 -16.59 17.09
C ALA A 211 -1.36 -15.07 16.86
N LEU A 212 -0.47 -14.52 16.02
CA LEU A 212 -0.50 -13.11 15.64
C LEU A 212 -1.79 -12.75 14.89
N GLY A 213 -2.16 -13.54 13.89
CA GLY A 213 -3.40 -13.34 13.13
C GLY A 213 -4.64 -13.41 14.02
N ASN A 214 -4.74 -14.42 14.88
CA ASN A 214 -5.85 -14.54 15.84
C ASN A 214 -5.94 -13.31 16.76
N LYS A 215 -4.81 -12.83 17.29
CA LYS A 215 -4.79 -11.66 18.16
C LYS A 215 -5.23 -10.38 17.44
N VAL A 216 -4.92 -10.24 16.14
CA VAL A 216 -5.41 -9.13 15.32
C VAL A 216 -6.94 -9.24 15.16
N LEU A 217 -7.47 -10.42 14.81
CA LEU A 217 -8.92 -10.62 14.64
C LEU A 217 -9.69 -10.41 15.96
N GLU A 218 -9.15 -10.85 17.09
CA GLU A 218 -9.71 -10.58 18.42
C GLU A 218 -9.74 -9.07 18.74
N SER A 219 -8.71 -8.33 18.31
CA SER A 219 -8.61 -6.88 18.53
C SER A 219 -9.51 -6.06 17.61
N TYR A 220 -9.86 -6.60 16.45
CA TYR A 220 -10.68 -5.96 15.43
C TYR A 220 -11.83 -6.88 14.99
N PRO A 221 -12.94 -6.95 15.74
CA PRO A 221 -14.05 -7.85 15.44
C PRO A 221 -14.80 -7.59 14.12
N ASN A 222 -14.57 -6.41 13.51
CA ASN A 222 -15.06 -6.10 12.17
C ASN A 222 -14.26 -6.81 11.06
N MET A 223 -13.01 -7.22 11.34
CA MET A 223 -12.13 -7.84 10.38
C MET A 223 -12.48 -9.32 10.23
N LYS A 224 -12.71 -9.76 9.00
CA LYS A 224 -13.12 -11.14 8.68
C LYS A 224 -11.91 -12.07 8.51
N CYS A 225 -10.81 -11.53 7.97
CA CYS A 225 -9.59 -12.30 7.84
C CYS A 225 -8.34 -11.41 7.74
N ILE A 226 -7.20 -12.00 8.03
CA ILE A 226 -5.89 -11.38 7.83
C ILE A 226 -4.94 -12.35 7.12
N ALA A 227 -4.31 -11.88 6.06
CA ALA A 227 -3.22 -12.57 5.38
C ALA A 227 -1.87 -12.03 5.88
N ILE A 228 -1.08 -12.87 6.54
CA ILE A 228 0.25 -12.50 7.00
C ILE A 228 1.28 -13.06 6.03
N THR A 229 2.03 -12.18 5.39
CA THR A 229 3.11 -12.55 4.47
C THR A 229 4.40 -12.79 5.22
N LEU A 230 5.11 -13.83 4.80
CA LEU A 230 6.37 -14.26 5.37
C LEU A 230 7.46 -14.15 4.30
N ARG A 231 8.54 -13.48 4.63
CA ARG A 231 9.70 -13.36 3.77
C ARG A 231 10.93 -13.91 4.48
N GLU A 232 11.57 -14.88 3.86
CA GLU A 232 12.88 -15.36 4.26
C GLU A 232 13.93 -14.75 3.33
N SER A 233 14.74 -13.82 3.84
CA SER A 233 15.75 -13.11 3.04
C SER A 233 17.08 -13.84 3.10
N HIS A 234 17.53 -14.41 1.96
CA HIS A 234 18.86 -15.00 1.80
C HIS A 234 19.84 -13.97 1.19
N SER A 235 19.36 -13.22 0.19
CA SER A 235 20.10 -12.11 -0.44
C SER A 235 19.13 -11.05 -0.97
N ALA A 236 19.62 -10.00 -1.61
CA ALA A 236 18.76 -8.98 -2.22
C ALA A 236 17.88 -9.52 -3.34
N ASP A 237 18.35 -10.54 -4.04
CA ASP A 237 17.74 -11.16 -5.23
C ASP A 237 17.27 -12.61 -5.00
N TRP A 238 17.53 -13.19 -3.82
CA TRP A 238 17.05 -14.53 -3.46
C TRP A 238 16.29 -14.52 -2.14
N ASN A 239 14.99 -14.78 -2.21
CA ASN A 239 14.10 -14.75 -1.05
C ASN A 239 13.10 -15.89 -1.12
N GLY A 240 12.84 -16.53 0.02
CA GLY A 240 11.69 -17.40 0.23
C GLY A 240 10.43 -16.59 0.55
N TRP A 241 9.28 -17.00 0.02
CA TRP A 241 7.99 -16.38 0.29
C TRP A 241 6.96 -17.41 0.70
N ALA A 242 6.19 -17.07 1.72
CA ALA A 242 5.03 -17.82 2.17
C ALA A 242 3.96 -16.86 2.68
N ALA A 243 2.78 -17.36 2.98
CA ALA A 243 1.72 -16.60 3.63
C ALA A 243 0.90 -17.51 4.56
N CYS A 244 0.29 -16.92 5.56
CA CYS A 244 -0.68 -17.54 6.46
C CYS A 244 -1.97 -16.71 6.39
N LEU A 245 -3.11 -17.36 6.16
CA LEU A 245 -4.43 -16.75 6.24
C LEU A 245 -5.09 -17.21 7.54
N ASN A 246 -5.62 -16.23 8.30
CA ASN A 246 -6.44 -16.44 9.47
C ASN A 246 -7.82 -15.82 9.21
N ASP A 247 -8.87 -16.56 9.53
CA ASP A 247 -10.30 -16.21 9.44
C ASP A 247 -11.06 -16.61 10.70
#